data_db39b809adb1669de4aae7384f6aeeca
#
_entry.id   db39b809adb1669de4aae7384f6aeeca
#
_cell.length_a   1.000
_cell.length_b   1.000
_cell.length_c   1.000
_cell.angle_alpha   90.00
_cell.angle_beta   90.00
_cell.angle_gamma   90.00
#
_symmetry.space_group_name_H-M   'P 1'
#
loop_
_entity.id
_entity.type
_entity.pdbx_description
1 polymer ?
#
loop_
_entity_poly.entity_id
_entity_poly.type
_entity_poly.pdbx_seq_one_letter_code
_entity_poly.pdbx_strand_id
1 'polypeptide(L)'
;MATIEKDNPSLEGALLSNFYSGLGAEIRTLKNLIDEINKIDPEKFHEDDLIGRVYEYFMQSYAVSSTKEEGEFYTPPSVVKLIAELIEPYSGRVYDPACGSGGMFVQSMKFIEQHHGNKKNISIIGQEKNPDTRRLAKMNLAIRGISYNLGSKPYGESSSFTDDQHKDMKVDYIMANPPFNLKDWRGENELLDDPRWDGYAVPPASNANYAWILHMLSKLDVTDGIAGFLLANGALNADGTEYEIRKQLIENDKIEAIIVLPRDMFYTTDISVTLWILNNNKKGGLKNGHQYRNREHEILFCDLRRWDDHIEQYVVEKGKKKKKTVLTDKQIADVKAIYHSWQTGEGYEDVAELCKSASLEEIRKANYSLAPSKYVEFIDHDLEIDYEKEMARIQAEMKEVLTLEKASQVSLEEAFKGIGYDID
;
A
#
# COMPACT_ATOMS: atom_id res chain seq x y z
N MET A 1 -32.26 4.01 6.25
CA MET A 1 -31.40 3.34 5.28
C MET A 1 -32.04 3.29 3.89
N ALA A 2 -33.12 2.53 3.67
CA ALA A 2 -33.76 2.41 2.34
C ALA A 2 -34.14 3.76 1.68
N THR A 3 -34.60 4.74 2.44
CA THR A 3 -34.90 6.07 1.93
C THR A 3 -33.65 6.80 1.45
N ILE A 4 -32.55 6.69 2.22
CA ILE A 4 -31.25 7.31 1.87
C ILE A 4 -30.71 6.70 0.56
N GLU A 5 -30.74 5.38 0.40
CA GLU A 5 -30.31 4.73 -0.85
C GLU A 5 -31.18 5.13 -2.05
N LYS A 6 -32.50 5.25 -1.85
CA LYS A 6 -33.41 5.67 -2.90
C LYS A 6 -33.12 7.09 -3.39
N ASP A 7 -32.79 7.98 -2.46
CA ASP A 7 -32.52 9.38 -2.77
C ASP A 7 -31.06 9.60 -3.26
N ASN A 8 -30.19 8.60 -3.07
CA ASN A 8 -28.76 8.62 -3.44
C ASN A 8 -28.38 7.34 -4.20
N PRO A 9 -28.56 7.28 -5.52
CA PRO A 9 -28.27 6.08 -6.32
C PRO A 9 -26.82 5.56 -6.20
N SER A 10 -25.86 6.46 -5.90
CA SER A 10 -24.48 6.08 -5.64
C SER A 10 -24.29 5.21 -4.40
N LEU A 11 -25.27 5.16 -3.49
CA LEU A 11 -25.27 4.34 -2.29
C LEU A 11 -26.02 3.00 -2.45
N GLU A 12 -26.51 2.68 -3.63
CA GLU A 12 -27.27 1.45 -3.87
C GLU A 12 -26.48 0.21 -3.41
N GLY A 13 -27.09 -0.55 -2.49
CA GLY A 13 -26.49 -1.73 -1.86
C GLY A 13 -25.34 -1.44 -0.88
N ALA A 14 -25.10 -0.17 -0.52
CA ALA A 14 -24.12 0.21 0.48
C ALA A 14 -24.68 0.17 1.90
N LEU A 15 -25.98 0.45 2.08
CA LEU A 15 -26.61 0.59 3.39
C LEU A 15 -27.52 -0.62 3.68
N LEU A 16 -27.15 -1.47 4.64
CA LEU A 16 -27.99 -2.59 5.05
C LEU A 16 -29.20 -2.08 5.85
N SER A 17 -30.42 -2.31 5.36
CA SER A 17 -31.67 -1.84 5.98
C SER A 17 -31.89 -2.39 7.41
N ASN A 18 -31.34 -3.57 7.71
CA ASN A 18 -31.49 -4.27 9.00
C ASN A 18 -30.19 -4.33 9.82
N PHE A 19 -29.15 -3.57 9.43
CA PHE A 19 -27.82 -3.62 10.07
C PHE A 19 -27.91 -3.41 11.58
N TYR A 20 -28.55 -2.33 12.02
CA TYR A 20 -28.63 -1.98 13.43
C TYR A 20 -29.50 -2.95 14.26
N SER A 21 -30.50 -3.58 13.66
CA SER A 21 -31.32 -4.59 14.34
C SER A 21 -30.56 -5.91 14.56
N GLY A 22 -29.56 -6.20 13.72
CA GLY A 22 -28.69 -7.36 13.83
C GLY A 22 -27.55 -7.24 14.85
N LEU A 23 -27.16 -6.01 15.22
CA LEU A 23 -26.02 -5.78 16.12
C LEU A 23 -26.24 -6.16 17.59
N GLY A 24 -27.48 -6.36 18.03
CA GLY A 24 -27.78 -6.58 19.46
C GLY A 24 -27.40 -5.42 20.38
N ALA A 25 -27.04 -4.27 19.81
CA ALA A 25 -26.65 -3.08 20.57
C ALA A 25 -27.88 -2.43 21.23
N GLU A 26 -27.73 -1.94 22.45
CA GLU A 26 -28.79 -1.20 23.13
C GLU A 26 -29.14 0.07 22.34
N ILE A 27 -30.44 0.32 22.14
CA ILE A 27 -30.94 1.52 21.43
C ILE A 27 -30.38 2.82 22.04
N ARG A 28 -30.17 2.84 23.36
CA ARG A 28 -29.60 3.97 24.09
C ARG A 28 -28.18 4.27 23.65
N THR A 29 -27.36 3.23 23.44
CA THR A 29 -25.97 3.36 22.97
C THR A 29 -25.94 3.93 21.55
N LEU A 30 -26.78 3.42 20.66
CA LEU A 30 -26.89 3.94 19.28
C LEU A 30 -27.38 5.38 19.27
N LYS A 31 -28.35 5.74 20.12
CA LYS A 31 -28.83 7.11 20.24
C LYS A 31 -27.72 8.05 20.72
N ASN A 32 -26.99 7.67 21.78
CA ASN A 32 -25.88 8.47 22.30
C ASN A 32 -24.79 8.68 21.24
N LEU A 33 -24.47 7.67 20.44
CA LEU A 33 -23.51 7.80 19.35
C LEU A 33 -23.98 8.80 18.29
N ILE A 34 -25.24 8.71 17.88
CA ILE A 34 -25.83 9.66 16.91
C ILE A 34 -25.83 11.07 17.50
N ASP A 35 -26.18 11.24 18.77
CA ASP A 35 -26.20 12.54 19.44
C ASP A 35 -24.79 13.15 19.53
N GLU A 36 -23.73 12.34 19.74
CA GLU A 36 -22.35 12.81 19.73
C GLU A 36 -21.88 13.20 18.32
N ILE A 37 -22.21 12.41 17.29
CA ILE A 37 -21.90 12.74 15.91
C ILE A 37 -22.61 14.05 15.49
N ASN A 38 -23.85 14.24 15.88
CA ASN A 38 -24.61 15.46 15.56
C ASN A 38 -24.08 16.73 16.25
N LYS A 39 -23.23 16.60 17.27
CA LYS A 39 -22.53 17.76 17.89
C LYS A 39 -21.37 18.27 17.04
N ILE A 40 -20.90 17.47 16.09
CA ILE A 40 -19.87 17.88 15.15
C ILE A 40 -20.50 18.90 14.19
N ASP A 41 -20.12 20.16 14.34
CA ASP A 41 -20.60 21.25 13.50
C ASP A 41 -19.65 21.41 12.31
N PRO A 42 -20.06 21.01 11.09
CA PRO A 42 -19.19 21.09 9.91
C PRO A 42 -18.75 22.53 9.59
N GLU A 43 -19.56 23.54 9.97
CA GLU A 43 -19.26 24.95 9.68
C GLU A 43 -18.10 25.51 10.53
N LYS A 44 -17.81 24.86 11.68
CA LYS A 44 -16.69 25.26 12.54
C LYS A 44 -15.33 24.75 12.04
N PHE A 45 -15.35 23.76 11.18
CA PHE A 45 -14.14 23.20 10.60
C PHE A 45 -14.08 23.67 9.15
N HIS A 46 -13.23 24.64 8.87
CA HIS A 46 -12.98 25.16 7.51
C HIS A 46 -12.25 24.14 6.60
N GLU A 47 -12.61 22.89 6.68
CA GLU A 47 -12.01 21.79 5.94
C GLU A 47 -13.02 21.14 4.99
N ASP A 48 -12.67 21.04 3.72
CA ASP A 48 -13.54 20.52 2.65
C ASP A 48 -13.90 19.03 2.80
N ASP A 49 -13.17 18.24 3.61
CA ASP A 49 -13.35 16.76 3.79
C ASP A 49 -13.44 16.34 5.26
N LEU A 50 -14.10 17.13 6.12
CA LEU A 50 -14.24 16.77 7.55
C LEU A 50 -14.89 15.40 7.75
N ILE A 51 -16.00 15.12 7.05
CA ILE A 51 -16.74 13.85 7.16
C ILE A 51 -15.89 12.69 6.67
N GLY A 52 -15.13 12.89 5.60
CA GLY A 52 -14.18 11.89 5.09
C GLY A 52 -13.04 11.59 6.09
N ARG A 53 -12.53 12.60 6.80
CA ARG A 53 -11.52 12.39 7.86
C ARG A 53 -12.08 11.62 9.06
N VAL A 54 -13.32 11.91 9.46
CA VAL A 54 -14.00 11.12 10.49
C VAL A 54 -14.16 9.67 10.04
N TYR A 55 -14.53 9.45 8.78
CA TYR A 55 -14.60 8.11 8.20
C TYR A 55 -13.23 7.40 8.22
N GLU A 56 -12.17 8.07 7.78
CA GLU A 56 -10.80 7.52 7.80
C GLU A 56 -10.35 7.17 9.23
N TYR A 57 -10.69 7.99 10.23
CA TYR A 57 -10.40 7.69 11.64
C TYR A 57 -11.07 6.40 12.11
N PHE A 58 -12.34 6.20 11.78
CA PHE A 58 -13.03 4.95 12.12
C PHE A 58 -12.44 3.74 11.38
N MET A 59 -12.11 3.88 10.11
CA MET A 59 -11.47 2.83 9.32
C MET A 59 -10.09 2.46 9.86
N GLN A 60 -9.29 3.46 10.24
CA GLN A 60 -8.01 3.24 10.89
C GLN A 60 -8.17 2.53 12.24
N SER A 61 -9.12 2.96 13.05
CA SER A 61 -9.42 2.34 14.34
C SER A 61 -9.88 0.88 14.19
N TYR A 62 -10.67 0.59 13.15
CA TYR A 62 -11.09 -0.76 12.80
C TYR A 62 -9.88 -1.61 12.37
N ALA A 63 -9.02 -1.12 11.48
CA ALA A 63 -7.82 -1.81 11.03
C ALA A 63 -6.85 -2.13 12.17
N VAL A 64 -6.73 -1.25 13.16
CA VAL A 64 -5.90 -1.44 14.36
C VAL A 64 -6.46 -2.57 15.26
N SER A 65 -7.78 -2.74 15.30
CA SER A 65 -8.47 -3.73 16.14
C SER A 65 -8.72 -5.06 15.44
N SER A 66 -8.63 -5.12 14.09
CA SER A 66 -8.85 -6.35 13.33
C SER A 66 -7.72 -7.36 13.52
N THR A 67 -8.04 -8.65 13.47
CA THR A 67 -7.06 -9.73 13.54
C THR A 67 -6.32 -9.88 12.22
N LYS A 68 -5.11 -10.49 12.24
CA LYS A 68 -4.29 -10.73 11.03
C LYS A 68 -5.01 -11.57 9.96
N GLU A 69 -6.00 -12.37 10.33
CA GLU A 69 -6.75 -13.27 9.44
C GLU A 69 -7.87 -12.55 8.68
N GLU A 70 -8.41 -11.48 9.24
CA GLU A 70 -9.37 -10.59 8.56
C GLU A 70 -8.67 -9.52 7.73
N GLY A 71 -7.39 -9.53 7.74
CA GLY A 71 -6.23 -8.93 7.10
C GLY A 71 -6.42 -8.04 5.88
N GLU A 72 -7.46 -7.27 5.85
CA GLU A 72 -7.58 -6.16 4.94
C GLU A 72 -6.59 -5.09 5.38
N PHE A 73 -5.46 -5.08 4.71
CA PHE A 73 -4.39 -4.13 4.97
C PHE A 73 -4.86 -2.71 4.68
N TYR A 74 -5.17 -1.97 5.74
CA TYR A 74 -5.31 -0.52 5.59
C TYR A 74 -3.97 0.05 5.13
N THR A 75 -3.92 0.50 3.89
CA THR A 75 -2.70 1.06 3.32
C THR A 75 -2.43 2.44 3.94
N PRO A 76 -1.25 2.67 4.54
CA PRO A 76 -0.92 3.95 5.15
C PRO A 76 -1.00 5.10 4.14
N PRO A 77 -1.58 6.27 4.52
CA PRO A 77 -1.75 7.40 3.62
C PRO A 77 -0.45 7.89 2.97
N SER A 78 0.68 7.85 3.69
CA SER A 78 1.99 8.23 3.15
C SER A 78 2.45 7.32 2.01
N VAL A 79 2.15 6.01 2.10
CA VAL A 79 2.47 5.05 1.04
C VAL A 79 1.59 5.27 -0.19
N VAL A 80 0.29 5.49 0.03
CA VAL A 80 -0.64 5.77 -1.09
C VAL A 80 -0.28 7.08 -1.77
N LYS A 81 0.09 8.11 -0.99
CA LYS A 81 0.58 9.39 -1.52
C LYS A 81 1.85 9.18 -2.35
N LEU A 82 2.81 8.39 -1.87
CA LEU A 82 4.02 8.06 -2.63
C LEU A 82 3.67 7.43 -3.99
N ILE A 83 2.78 6.43 -4.01
CA ILE A 83 2.36 5.80 -5.27
C ILE A 83 1.76 6.83 -6.22
N ALA A 84 0.83 7.68 -5.75
CA ALA A 84 0.20 8.69 -6.58
C ALA A 84 1.19 9.73 -7.12
N GLU A 85 2.17 10.16 -6.30
CA GLU A 85 3.21 11.11 -6.71
C GLU A 85 4.20 10.53 -7.75
N LEU A 86 4.37 9.20 -7.79
CA LEU A 86 5.24 8.56 -8.75
C LEU A 86 4.54 8.28 -10.09
N ILE A 87 3.29 7.80 -10.08
CA ILE A 87 2.60 7.44 -11.32
C ILE A 87 1.75 8.57 -11.92
N GLU A 88 1.52 9.63 -11.16
CA GLU A 88 0.88 10.89 -11.58
C GLU A 88 -0.46 10.72 -12.34
N PRO A 89 -1.53 10.21 -11.67
CA PRO A 89 -2.81 9.94 -12.32
C PRO A 89 -3.61 11.24 -12.56
N TYR A 90 -3.19 12.06 -13.50
CA TYR A 90 -3.85 13.35 -13.79
C TYR A 90 -5.21 13.22 -14.48
N SER A 91 -5.38 12.19 -15.31
CA SER A 91 -6.61 11.97 -16.08
C SER A 91 -6.68 10.54 -16.59
N GLY A 92 -7.88 10.03 -16.89
CA GLY A 92 -8.08 8.70 -17.40
C GLY A 92 -8.71 7.74 -16.39
N ARG A 93 -8.47 6.45 -16.56
CA ARG A 93 -9.03 5.38 -15.75
C ARG A 93 -8.03 4.90 -14.70
N VAL A 94 -8.42 4.98 -13.44
CA VAL A 94 -7.64 4.43 -12.30
C VAL A 94 -8.32 3.17 -11.80
N TYR A 95 -7.58 2.07 -11.74
CA TYR A 95 -8.08 0.76 -11.34
C TYR A 95 -7.36 0.22 -10.11
N ASP A 96 -8.13 -0.45 -9.23
CA ASP A 96 -7.62 -1.24 -8.12
C ASP A 96 -8.37 -2.58 -8.06
N PRO A 97 -7.70 -3.73 -8.31
CA PRO A 97 -8.32 -5.05 -8.31
C PRO A 97 -8.65 -5.59 -6.92
N ALA A 98 -8.16 -4.96 -5.85
CA ALA A 98 -8.37 -5.34 -4.46
C ALA A 98 -8.54 -4.08 -3.61
N CYS A 99 -9.57 -3.27 -3.96
CA CYS A 99 -9.64 -1.86 -3.56
C CYS A 99 -9.93 -1.63 -2.06
N GLY A 100 -10.21 -2.68 -1.30
CA GLY A 100 -10.51 -2.57 0.11
C GLY A 100 -11.61 -1.53 0.38
N SER A 101 -11.36 -0.61 1.27
CA SER A 101 -12.25 0.52 1.58
C SER A 101 -12.14 1.71 0.61
N GLY A 102 -11.40 1.59 -0.50
CA GLY A 102 -11.26 2.62 -1.51
C GLY A 102 -10.21 3.70 -1.23
N GLY A 103 -9.28 3.44 -0.31
CA GLY A 103 -8.26 4.41 0.11
C GLY A 103 -7.36 4.91 -1.02
N MET A 104 -6.96 4.01 -1.95
CA MET A 104 -6.16 4.38 -3.13
C MET A 104 -6.86 5.41 -4.00
N PHE A 105 -8.17 5.25 -4.21
CA PHE A 105 -8.96 6.17 -5.02
C PHE A 105 -9.09 7.57 -4.38
N VAL A 106 -9.27 7.62 -3.08
CA VAL A 106 -9.33 8.89 -2.34
C VAL A 106 -8.03 9.67 -2.50
N GLN A 107 -6.88 9.00 -2.42
CA GLN A 107 -5.59 9.67 -2.58
C GLN A 107 -5.34 10.10 -4.03
N SER A 108 -5.77 9.32 -5.03
CA SER A 108 -5.71 9.75 -6.43
C SER A 108 -6.48 11.07 -6.64
N MET A 109 -7.65 11.21 -6.00
CA MET A 109 -8.42 12.45 -6.07
C MET A 109 -7.73 13.61 -5.33
N LYS A 110 -7.13 13.36 -4.16
CA LYS A 110 -6.33 14.37 -3.44
C LYS A 110 -5.12 14.84 -4.24
N PHE A 111 -4.43 13.88 -4.91
CA PHE A 111 -3.31 14.21 -5.82
C PHE A 111 -3.75 15.21 -6.90
N ILE A 112 -4.87 14.94 -7.56
CA ILE A 112 -5.40 15.83 -8.61
C ILE A 112 -5.72 17.21 -8.07
N GLU A 113 -6.37 17.31 -6.90
CA GLU A 113 -6.68 18.59 -6.25
C GLU A 113 -5.42 19.39 -5.93
N GLN A 114 -4.40 18.73 -5.36
CA GLN A 114 -3.14 19.38 -5.01
C GLN A 114 -2.38 19.90 -6.22
N HIS A 115 -2.55 19.26 -7.37
CA HIS A 115 -1.90 19.65 -8.64
C HIS A 115 -2.85 20.47 -9.54
N HIS A 116 -3.91 21.06 -8.98
CA HIS A 116 -4.87 21.90 -9.70
C HIS A 116 -5.55 21.23 -10.91
N GLY A 117 -5.64 19.90 -10.90
CA GLY A 117 -6.30 19.12 -11.93
C GLY A 117 -7.82 19.09 -11.78
N ASN A 118 -8.50 18.52 -12.77
CA ASN A 118 -9.95 18.39 -12.76
C ASN A 118 -10.37 16.97 -12.42
N LYS A 119 -10.95 16.76 -11.25
CA LYS A 119 -11.47 15.45 -10.78
C LYS A 119 -12.43 14.78 -11.77
N LYS A 120 -13.12 15.52 -12.61
CA LYS A 120 -14.03 14.96 -13.63
C LYS A 120 -13.29 14.24 -14.76
N ASN A 121 -11.98 14.43 -14.87
CA ASN A 121 -11.17 13.78 -15.88
C ASN A 121 -10.71 12.37 -15.45
N ILE A 122 -11.05 11.95 -14.22
CA ILE A 122 -10.72 10.59 -13.72
C ILE A 122 -11.97 9.73 -13.60
N SER A 123 -11.84 8.48 -14.02
CA SER A 123 -12.81 7.42 -13.81
C SER A 123 -12.25 6.39 -12.86
N ILE A 124 -12.90 6.21 -11.71
CA ILE A 124 -12.53 5.23 -10.69
C ILE A 124 -13.18 3.89 -10.99
N ILE A 125 -12.36 2.85 -11.04
CA ILE A 125 -12.76 1.48 -11.30
C ILE A 125 -12.12 0.60 -10.27
N GLY A 126 -12.88 -0.30 -9.65
CA GLY A 126 -12.34 -1.16 -8.61
C GLY A 126 -13.07 -2.49 -8.50
N GLN A 127 -12.44 -3.41 -7.83
CA GLN A 127 -13.07 -4.64 -7.41
C GLN A 127 -12.64 -5.00 -6.00
N GLU A 128 -13.60 -5.48 -5.20
CA GLU A 128 -13.36 -5.96 -3.84
C GLU A 128 -14.10 -7.29 -3.63
N LYS A 129 -13.34 -8.29 -3.16
CA LYS A 129 -13.89 -9.65 -2.96
C LYS A 129 -14.94 -9.66 -1.85
N ASN A 130 -14.61 -9.05 -0.72
CA ASN A 130 -15.46 -9.04 0.47
C ASN A 130 -16.64 -8.07 0.27
N PRO A 131 -17.91 -8.53 0.36
CA PRO A 131 -19.06 -7.68 0.16
C PRO A 131 -19.23 -6.60 1.22
N ASP A 132 -18.76 -6.82 2.46
CA ASP A 132 -18.86 -5.84 3.54
C ASP A 132 -17.85 -4.70 3.29
N THR A 133 -16.61 -5.06 2.97
CA THR A 133 -15.58 -4.08 2.62
C THR A 133 -15.93 -3.31 1.34
N ARG A 134 -16.53 -3.97 0.36
CA ARG A 134 -17.04 -3.28 -0.83
C ARG A 134 -18.12 -2.25 -0.48
N ARG A 135 -19.00 -2.52 0.50
CA ARG A 135 -19.96 -1.53 1.01
C ARG A 135 -19.26 -0.34 1.68
N LEU A 136 -18.21 -0.61 2.45
CA LEU A 136 -17.39 0.46 3.02
C LEU A 136 -16.75 1.33 1.94
N ALA A 137 -16.21 0.73 0.88
CA ALA A 137 -15.67 1.49 -0.27
C ALA A 137 -16.74 2.38 -0.91
N LYS A 138 -17.92 1.84 -1.19
CA LYS A 138 -19.05 2.64 -1.73
C LYS A 138 -19.40 3.83 -0.85
N MET A 139 -19.51 3.63 0.47
CA MET A 139 -19.77 4.72 1.42
C MET A 139 -18.65 5.75 1.42
N ASN A 140 -17.40 5.31 1.46
CA ASN A 140 -16.23 6.17 1.45
C ASN A 140 -16.17 7.09 0.23
N LEU A 141 -16.40 6.52 -0.96
CA LEU A 141 -16.39 7.27 -2.22
C LEU A 141 -17.61 8.19 -2.35
N ALA A 142 -18.82 7.70 -1.97
CA ALA A 142 -20.04 8.49 -2.04
C ALA A 142 -20.03 9.72 -1.12
N ILE A 143 -19.53 9.60 0.12
CA ILE A 143 -19.38 10.70 1.07
C ILE A 143 -18.54 11.85 0.47
N ARG A 144 -17.56 11.51 -0.36
CA ARG A 144 -16.67 12.47 -1.03
C ARG A 144 -17.15 12.90 -2.42
N GLY A 145 -18.33 12.45 -2.84
CA GLY A 145 -18.86 12.75 -4.16
C GLY A 145 -18.03 12.19 -5.32
N ILE A 146 -17.25 11.12 -5.07
CA ILE A 146 -16.43 10.46 -6.06
C ILE A 146 -17.28 9.43 -6.82
N SER A 147 -17.40 9.59 -8.13
CA SER A 147 -18.05 8.61 -9.00
C SER A 147 -17.16 7.39 -9.18
N TYR A 148 -17.74 6.19 -9.12
CA TYR A 148 -17.01 4.95 -9.16
C TYR A 148 -17.74 3.84 -9.91
N ASN A 149 -16.97 2.83 -10.35
CA ASN A 149 -17.49 1.54 -10.85
C ASN A 149 -16.77 0.41 -10.06
N LEU A 150 -17.44 -0.19 -9.09
CA LEU A 150 -16.93 -1.32 -8.29
C LEU A 150 -17.49 -2.68 -8.75
N GLY A 151 -17.85 -2.79 -10.03
CA GLY A 151 -18.49 -3.97 -10.61
C GLY A 151 -20.00 -3.98 -10.42
N SER A 152 -20.65 -4.89 -11.15
CA SER A 152 -22.10 -5.01 -11.21
C SER A 152 -22.71 -5.95 -10.17
N LYS A 153 -21.88 -6.74 -9.45
CA LYS A 153 -22.36 -7.75 -8.51
C LYS A 153 -22.78 -7.07 -7.18
N PRO A 154 -24.08 -7.03 -6.88
CA PRO A 154 -24.55 -6.30 -5.70
C PRO A 154 -24.29 -7.05 -4.39
N TYR A 155 -24.31 -8.38 -4.42
CA TYR A 155 -24.21 -9.26 -3.24
C TYR A 155 -23.19 -10.39 -3.47
N GLY A 156 -22.70 -10.95 -2.37
CA GLY A 156 -21.76 -12.07 -2.37
C GLY A 156 -20.33 -11.68 -2.72
N GLU A 157 -19.45 -12.65 -2.67
CA GLU A 157 -18.03 -12.48 -3.00
C GLU A 157 -17.81 -12.26 -4.50
N SER A 158 -16.81 -11.45 -4.84
CA SER A 158 -16.44 -11.12 -6.21
C SER A 158 -14.91 -11.10 -6.33
N SER A 159 -14.32 -12.27 -6.59
CA SER A 159 -12.87 -12.39 -6.77
C SER A 159 -12.43 -11.82 -8.12
N SER A 160 -11.42 -10.99 -8.14
CA SER A 160 -10.82 -10.45 -9.36
C SER A 160 -10.19 -11.52 -10.24
N PHE A 161 -9.93 -12.71 -9.70
CA PHE A 161 -9.40 -13.83 -10.48
C PHE A 161 -10.51 -14.68 -11.12
N THR A 162 -11.46 -15.16 -10.31
CA THR A 162 -12.47 -16.12 -10.75
C THR A 162 -13.79 -15.49 -11.15
N ASP A 163 -14.02 -14.23 -10.80
CA ASP A 163 -15.24 -13.46 -11.11
C ASP A 163 -14.90 -12.01 -11.48
N ASP A 164 -14.01 -11.85 -12.45
CA ASP A 164 -13.56 -10.54 -12.93
C ASP A 164 -14.72 -9.73 -13.52
N GLN A 165 -15.12 -8.67 -12.82
CA GLN A 165 -16.22 -7.80 -13.22
C GLN A 165 -15.84 -6.79 -14.32
N HIS A 166 -14.56 -6.73 -14.69
CA HIS A 166 -14.00 -5.76 -15.62
C HIS A 166 -13.15 -6.41 -16.72
N LYS A 167 -13.55 -7.61 -17.22
CA LYS A 167 -12.75 -8.47 -18.11
C LYS A 167 -12.10 -7.73 -19.29
N ASP A 168 -12.88 -6.96 -20.03
CA ASP A 168 -12.45 -6.35 -21.30
C ASP A 168 -11.97 -4.91 -21.14
N MET A 169 -11.82 -4.44 -19.90
CA MET A 169 -11.46 -3.06 -19.62
C MET A 169 -9.95 -2.87 -19.66
N LYS A 170 -9.51 -1.81 -20.35
CA LYS A 170 -8.14 -1.29 -20.28
C LYS A 170 -8.15 0.02 -19.50
N VAL A 171 -7.10 0.23 -18.71
CA VAL A 171 -6.98 1.37 -17.80
C VAL A 171 -5.61 2.03 -17.93
N ASP A 172 -5.58 3.33 -17.69
CA ASP A 172 -4.37 4.14 -17.81
C ASP A 172 -3.46 3.98 -16.60
N TYR A 173 -4.06 3.85 -15.40
CA TYR A 173 -3.36 3.77 -14.14
C TYR A 173 -3.89 2.62 -13.28
N ILE A 174 -2.99 1.95 -12.58
CA ILE A 174 -3.34 1.01 -11.51
C ILE A 174 -2.63 1.43 -10.23
N MET A 175 -3.39 1.53 -9.13
CA MET A 175 -2.87 1.74 -7.79
C MET A 175 -3.45 0.66 -6.88
N ALA A 176 -2.60 -0.22 -6.34
CA ALA A 176 -3.12 -1.36 -5.60
C ALA A 176 -2.24 -1.77 -4.42
N ASN A 177 -2.89 -2.29 -3.39
CA ASN A 177 -2.26 -3.04 -2.31
C ASN A 177 -2.99 -4.39 -2.16
N PRO A 178 -2.74 -5.34 -3.08
CA PRO A 178 -3.43 -6.63 -3.04
C PRO A 178 -2.97 -7.47 -1.83
N PRO A 179 -3.78 -8.47 -1.40
CA PRO A 179 -3.38 -9.37 -0.33
C PRO A 179 -2.07 -10.09 -0.65
N PHE A 180 -1.08 -9.99 0.29
CA PHE A 180 0.24 -10.61 0.10
C PHE A 180 0.18 -12.11 0.32
N ASN A 181 0.88 -12.88 -0.52
CA ASN A 181 1.04 -14.32 -0.37
C ASN A 181 -0.28 -15.08 -0.25
N LEU A 182 -1.33 -14.60 -0.91
CA LEU A 182 -2.65 -15.24 -0.90
C LEU A 182 -2.55 -16.66 -1.47
N LYS A 183 -2.94 -17.64 -0.65
CA LYS A 183 -2.99 -19.05 -1.01
C LYS A 183 -4.38 -19.41 -1.53
N ASP A 184 -4.45 -20.51 -2.26
CA ASP A 184 -5.71 -21.11 -2.73
C ASP A 184 -6.63 -20.10 -3.44
N TRP A 185 -6.02 -19.15 -4.17
CA TRP A 185 -6.72 -18.09 -4.90
C TRP A 185 -7.47 -18.58 -6.15
N ARG A 186 -7.16 -19.80 -6.60
CA ARG A 186 -7.84 -20.56 -7.64
C ARG A 186 -7.81 -22.05 -7.34
N GLY A 187 -8.70 -22.82 -7.94
CA GLY A 187 -8.59 -24.28 -7.93
C GLY A 187 -7.35 -24.76 -8.69
N GLU A 188 -6.91 -25.99 -8.44
CA GLU A 188 -5.69 -26.55 -9.03
C GLU A 188 -5.73 -26.52 -10.57
N ASN A 189 -6.87 -26.88 -11.17
CA ASN A 189 -7.09 -26.94 -12.61
C ASN A 189 -7.91 -25.74 -13.14
N GLU A 190 -8.10 -24.71 -12.36
CA GLU A 190 -8.85 -23.52 -12.72
C GLU A 190 -7.91 -22.46 -13.32
N LEU A 191 -8.39 -21.68 -14.31
CA LEU A 191 -7.67 -20.56 -14.92
C LEU A 191 -6.31 -20.94 -15.55
N LEU A 192 -6.11 -22.19 -15.99
CA LEU A 192 -4.84 -22.60 -16.62
C LEU A 192 -4.67 -21.95 -18.00
N ASP A 193 -5.75 -21.81 -18.77
CA ASP A 193 -5.77 -21.23 -20.12
C ASP A 193 -6.36 -19.80 -20.12
N ASP A 194 -6.20 -19.08 -18.98
CA ASP A 194 -6.73 -17.73 -18.87
C ASP A 194 -5.87 -16.74 -19.67
N PRO A 195 -6.47 -15.89 -20.54
CA PRO A 195 -5.73 -14.97 -21.40
C PRO A 195 -4.88 -13.93 -20.67
N ARG A 196 -5.09 -13.74 -19.37
CA ARG A 196 -4.23 -12.89 -18.54
C ARG A 196 -2.80 -13.40 -18.43
N TRP A 197 -2.59 -14.69 -18.66
CA TRP A 197 -1.27 -15.34 -18.60
C TRP A 197 -0.62 -15.48 -19.99
N ASP A 198 -1.24 -15.02 -21.06
CA ASP A 198 -0.70 -15.16 -22.42
C ASP A 198 0.73 -14.56 -22.50
N GLY A 199 1.68 -15.42 -22.93
CA GLY A 199 3.11 -15.05 -22.99
C GLY A 199 3.88 -15.18 -21.68
N TYR A 200 3.24 -15.68 -20.62
CA TYR A 200 3.82 -15.93 -19.31
C TYR A 200 3.52 -17.34 -18.81
N ALA A 201 4.33 -17.83 -17.87
CA ALA A 201 3.98 -19.06 -17.17
C ALA A 201 2.73 -18.85 -16.30
N VAL A 202 1.94 -19.92 -16.11
CA VAL A 202 0.71 -19.88 -15.30
C VAL A 202 1.07 -19.72 -13.82
N PRO A 203 0.59 -18.67 -13.11
CA PRO A 203 0.92 -18.45 -11.70
C PRO A 203 0.49 -19.62 -10.81
N PRO A 204 1.31 -20.01 -9.81
CA PRO A 204 1.00 -21.15 -8.94
C PRO A 204 -0.23 -20.89 -8.06
N ALA A 205 -1.08 -21.89 -7.83
CA ALA A 205 -2.25 -21.76 -6.94
C ALA A 205 -1.86 -21.50 -5.48
N SER A 206 -0.64 -21.89 -5.09
CA SER A 206 -0.12 -21.73 -3.72
C SER A 206 0.25 -20.30 -3.35
N ASN A 207 0.40 -19.38 -4.33
CA ASN A 207 0.74 -17.98 -4.09
C ASN A 207 0.24 -17.08 -5.22
N ALA A 208 -0.53 -16.05 -4.89
CA ALA A 208 -1.14 -15.12 -5.85
C ALA A 208 -0.24 -13.94 -6.24
N ASN A 209 0.96 -13.75 -5.67
CA ASN A 209 1.74 -12.53 -5.91
C ASN A 209 1.93 -12.26 -7.40
N TYR A 210 2.37 -13.25 -8.16
CA TYR A 210 2.56 -13.09 -9.61
C TYR A 210 1.25 -13.16 -10.41
N ALA A 211 0.21 -13.76 -9.87
CA ALA A 211 -1.13 -13.66 -10.45
C ALA A 211 -1.68 -12.23 -10.40
N TRP A 212 -1.46 -11.52 -9.29
CA TRP A 212 -1.77 -10.10 -9.17
C TRP A 212 -1.00 -9.26 -10.19
N ILE A 213 0.32 -9.49 -10.33
CA ILE A 213 1.14 -8.78 -11.31
C ILE A 213 0.57 -8.96 -12.73
N LEU A 214 0.34 -10.21 -13.14
CA LEU A 214 -0.17 -10.49 -14.49
C LEU A 214 -1.60 -10.01 -14.69
N HIS A 215 -2.48 -10.13 -13.68
CA HIS A 215 -3.82 -9.55 -13.72
C HIS A 215 -3.76 -8.04 -13.98
N MET A 216 -2.97 -7.31 -13.21
CA MET A 216 -2.81 -5.87 -13.38
C MET A 216 -2.21 -5.52 -14.75
N LEU A 217 -1.14 -6.22 -15.16
CA LEU A 217 -0.53 -6.01 -16.47
C LEU A 217 -1.53 -6.24 -17.61
N SER A 218 -2.39 -7.26 -17.50
CA SER A 218 -3.43 -7.55 -18.49
C SER A 218 -4.48 -6.43 -18.61
N LYS A 219 -4.67 -5.63 -17.56
CA LYS A 219 -5.63 -4.50 -17.52
C LYS A 219 -5.02 -3.18 -17.96
N LEU A 220 -3.71 -3.04 -17.96
CA LEU A 220 -3.06 -1.79 -18.37
C LEU A 220 -3.30 -1.50 -19.86
N ASP A 221 -3.44 -0.21 -20.19
CA ASP A 221 -3.34 0.26 -21.55
C ASP A 221 -2.00 -0.19 -22.15
N VAL A 222 -2.06 -0.71 -23.36
CA VAL A 222 -0.90 -1.35 -24.01
C VAL A 222 0.19 -0.36 -24.41
N THR A 223 -0.16 0.92 -24.54
CA THR A 223 0.72 1.97 -25.03
C THR A 223 1.37 2.73 -23.87
N ASP A 224 0.54 3.25 -22.96
CA ASP A 224 0.97 4.23 -21.93
C ASP A 224 0.56 3.85 -20.50
N GLY A 225 0.00 2.65 -20.32
CA GLY A 225 -0.48 2.21 -19.01
C GLY A 225 0.65 2.05 -18.00
N ILE A 226 0.43 2.56 -16.78
CA ILE A 226 1.37 2.48 -15.66
C ILE A 226 0.68 1.95 -14.40
N ALA A 227 1.37 1.10 -13.65
CA ALA A 227 0.88 0.55 -12.39
C ALA A 227 1.88 0.80 -11.27
N GLY A 228 1.40 1.28 -10.11
CA GLY A 228 2.14 1.31 -8.85
C GLY A 228 1.41 0.45 -7.81
N PHE A 229 2.04 -0.62 -7.32
CA PHE A 229 1.42 -1.54 -6.39
C PHE A 229 2.41 -2.16 -5.40
N LEU A 230 1.89 -2.66 -4.31
CA LEU A 230 2.68 -3.22 -3.22
C LEU A 230 2.69 -4.74 -3.25
N LEU A 231 3.85 -5.33 -2.93
CA LEU A 231 3.99 -6.76 -2.65
C LEU A 231 4.98 -6.99 -1.51
N ALA A 232 4.89 -8.16 -0.88
CA ALA A 232 5.88 -8.61 0.07
C ALA A 232 7.24 -8.82 -0.60
N ASN A 233 8.34 -8.53 0.12
CA ASN A 233 9.71 -8.63 -0.40
C ASN A 233 10.07 -10.03 -0.94
N GLY A 234 9.39 -11.08 -0.49
CA GLY A 234 9.57 -12.45 -1.00
C GLY A 234 9.36 -12.56 -2.51
N ALA A 235 8.49 -11.72 -3.10
CA ALA A 235 8.26 -11.70 -4.54
C ALA A 235 9.50 -11.30 -5.36
N LEU A 236 10.46 -10.56 -4.78
CA LEU A 236 11.66 -10.09 -5.48
C LEU A 236 12.61 -11.22 -5.89
N ASN A 237 12.58 -12.36 -5.18
CA ASN A 237 13.50 -13.47 -5.35
C ASN A 237 12.79 -14.84 -5.33
N ALA A 238 11.48 -14.89 -5.54
CA ALA A 238 10.73 -16.14 -5.56
C ALA A 238 11.28 -17.11 -6.61
N ASP A 239 11.26 -18.40 -6.29
CA ASP A 239 11.78 -19.49 -7.14
C ASP A 239 10.67 -20.18 -7.95
N GLY A 240 11.04 -21.19 -8.74
CA GLY A 240 10.10 -22.01 -9.49
C GLY A 240 9.33 -21.23 -10.56
N THR A 241 8.03 -21.45 -10.65
CA THR A 241 7.17 -20.79 -11.66
C THR A 241 7.16 -19.27 -11.50
N GLU A 242 7.24 -18.75 -10.28
CA GLU A 242 7.31 -17.32 -10.02
C GLU A 242 8.63 -16.71 -10.54
N TYR A 243 9.74 -17.45 -10.48
CA TYR A 243 11.00 -17.06 -11.12
C TYR A 243 10.84 -16.95 -12.65
N GLU A 244 10.19 -17.92 -13.30
CA GLU A 244 9.99 -17.89 -14.74
C GLU A 244 9.12 -16.68 -15.16
N ILE A 245 8.05 -16.38 -14.43
CA ILE A 245 7.22 -15.20 -14.70
C ILE A 245 8.04 -13.91 -14.50
N ARG A 246 8.84 -13.83 -13.43
CA ARG A 246 9.71 -12.67 -13.17
C ARG A 246 10.69 -12.43 -14.30
N LYS A 247 11.36 -13.49 -14.73
CA LYS A 247 12.26 -13.45 -15.88
C LYS A 247 11.53 -12.95 -17.14
N GLN A 248 10.36 -13.50 -17.45
CA GLN A 248 9.55 -13.08 -18.60
C GLN A 248 9.12 -11.61 -18.50
N LEU A 249 8.73 -11.10 -17.31
CA LEU A 249 8.40 -9.70 -17.08
C LEU A 249 9.58 -8.77 -17.36
N ILE A 250 10.78 -9.17 -16.92
CA ILE A 250 12.03 -8.42 -17.13
C ILE A 250 12.43 -8.43 -18.61
N GLU A 251 12.44 -9.60 -19.25
CA GLU A 251 12.79 -9.74 -20.67
C GLU A 251 11.78 -9.02 -21.59
N ASN A 252 10.50 -8.97 -21.22
CA ASN A 252 9.45 -8.22 -21.89
C ASN A 252 9.42 -6.73 -21.53
N ASP A 253 10.41 -6.28 -20.75
CA ASP A 253 10.63 -4.88 -20.37
C ASP A 253 9.41 -4.20 -19.69
N LYS A 254 8.71 -4.93 -18.81
CA LYS A 254 7.50 -4.45 -18.13
C LYS A 254 7.75 -3.77 -16.81
N ILE A 255 8.86 -4.06 -16.15
CA ILE A 255 9.21 -3.49 -14.84
C ILE A 255 10.01 -2.21 -15.04
N GLU A 256 9.55 -1.11 -14.48
CA GLU A 256 10.21 0.20 -14.54
C GLU A 256 11.00 0.52 -13.29
N ALA A 257 10.42 0.31 -12.10
CA ALA A 257 11.12 0.56 -10.84
C ALA A 257 10.70 -0.43 -9.74
N ILE A 258 11.64 -0.67 -8.82
CA ILE A 258 11.47 -1.45 -7.59
C ILE A 258 11.96 -0.58 -6.43
N ILE A 259 11.06 -0.28 -5.49
CA ILE A 259 11.34 0.60 -4.35
C ILE A 259 11.01 -0.16 -3.07
N VAL A 260 12.03 -0.54 -2.29
CA VAL A 260 11.82 -1.21 -1.00
C VAL A 260 11.56 -0.15 0.06
N LEU A 261 10.42 -0.28 0.73
CA LEU A 261 9.96 0.66 1.76
C LEU A 261 10.53 0.30 3.14
N PRO A 262 10.54 1.24 4.09
CA PRO A 262 10.90 0.98 5.48
C PRO A 262 10.05 -0.13 6.13
N ARG A 263 10.54 -0.66 7.25
CA ARG A 263 9.76 -1.58 8.10
C ARG A 263 8.72 -0.80 8.92
N ASP A 264 7.81 -1.54 9.53
CA ASP A 264 6.86 -1.01 10.51
C ASP A 264 5.93 0.10 9.98
N MET A 265 5.68 0.14 8.66
CA MET A 265 4.78 1.12 8.06
C MET A 265 3.30 0.73 8.19
N PHE A 266 2.99 -0.56 8.28
CA PHE A 266 1.62 -1.07 8.31
C PHE A 266 1.18 -1.40 9.74
N TYR A 267 -0.13 -1.28 10.03
CA TYR A 267 -0.66 -1.57 11.36
C TYR A 267 -0.65 -3.07 11.71
N THR A 268 -0.74 -3.93 10.69
CA THR A 268 -0.94 -5.38 10.83
C THR A 268 0.32 -6.21 10.58
N THR A 269 1.38 -5.60 10.05
CA THR A 269 2.63 -6.29 9.76
C THR A 269 3.84 -5.37 9.96
N ASP A 270 4.90 -5.94 10.53
CA ASP A 270 6.17 -5.26 10.79
C ASP A 270 7.18 -5.48 9.64
N ILE A 271 6.79 -6.23 8.60
CA ILE A 271 7.68 -6.52 7.47
C ILE A 271 7.80 -5.30 6.54
N SER A 272 8.97 -5.17 5.95
CA SER A 272 9.18 -4.26 4.82
C SER A 272 8.43 -4.78 3.60
N VAL A 273 7.81 -3.88 2.85
CA VAL A 273 7.11 -4.18 1.59
C VAL A 273 7.81 -3.45 0.44
N THR A 274 7.55 -3.92 -0.76
CA THR A 274 8.13 -3.35 -1.97
C THR A 274 7.05 -2.72 -2.82
N LEU A 275 7.28 -1.49 -3.24
CA LEU A 275 6.53 -0.83 -4.29
C LEU A 275 7.13 -1.22 -5.65
N TRP A 276 6.28 -1.80 -6.48
CA TRP A 276 6.58 -2.15 -7.86
C TRP A 276 5.96 -1.12 -8.79
N ILE A 277 6.71 -0.68 -9.81
CA ILE A 277 6.17 0.12 -10.89
C ILE A 277 6.32 -0.66 -12.20
N LEU A 278 5.18 -0.97 -12.84
CA LEU A 278 5.13 -1.47 -14.20
C LEU A 278 4.78 -0.32 -15.14
N ASN A 279 5.40 -0.29 -16.31
CA ASN A 279 5.13 0.73 -17.31
C ASN A 279 5.20 0.13 -18.72
N ASN A 280 4.15 0.32 -19.52
CA ASN A 280 4.14 -0.10 -20.91
C ASN A 280 4.85 0.90 -21.84
N ASN A 281 5.11 2.13 -21.39
CA ASN A 281 5.87 3.13 -22.15
C ASN A 281 7.25 3.41 -21.51
N LYS A 282 8.22 2.59 -21.85
CA LYS A 282 9.63 2.81 -21.48
C LYS A 282 10.43 3.46 -22.62
N LYS A 283 9.87 3.52 -23.85
CA LYS A 283 10.49 4.21 -24.99
C LYS A 283 10.63 5.71 -24.77
N GLY A 284 9.84 6.25 -23.86
CA GLY A 284 9.83 7.67 -23.56
C GLY A 284 8.92 8.47 -24.51
N GLY A 285 9.25 9.75 -24.65
CA GLY A 285 8.43 10.69 -25.41
C GLY A 285 7.79 11.76 -24.53
N LEU A 286 6.94 12.58 -25.11
CA LEU A 286 6.24 13.65 -24.39
C LEU A 286 4.98 13.11 -23.72
N LYS A 287 4.90 13.23 -22.38
CA LYS A 287 3.70 12.87 -21.60
C LYS A 287 3.54 13.85 -20.43
N ASN A 288 2.33 14.32 -20.20
CA ASN A 288 2.00 15.27 -19.10
C ASN A 288 2.89 16.55 -19.08
N GLY A 289 3.37 16.99 -20.24
CA GLY A 289 4.27 18.14 -20.35
C GLY A 289 5.75 17.86 -20.08
N HIS A 290 6.12 16.63 -19.74
CA HIS A 290 7.49 16.19 -19.51
C HIS A 290 8.02 15.37 -20.69
N GLN A 291 9.28 15.62 -21.08
CA GLN A 291 10.00 14.82 -22.07
C GLN A 291 10.72 13.68 -21.35
N TYR A 292 10.24 12.46 -21.52
CA TYR A 292 10.88 11.27 -20.96
C TYR A 292 11.92 10.69 -21.92
N ARG A 293 13.06 10.22 -21.38
CA ARG A 293 14.09 9.51 -22.14
C ARG A 293 13.67 8.06 -22.46
N ASN A 294 14.36 7.42 -23.36
CA ASN A 294 14.26 5.98 -23.51
C ASN A 294 14.87 5.29 -22.28
N ARG A 295 14.09 4.39 -21.65
CA ARG A 295 14.44 3.60 -20.48
C ARG A 295 14.25 2.09 -20.73
N GLU A 296 14.14 1.72 -22.01
CA GLU A 296 14.07 0.29 -22.37
C GLU A 296 15.32 -0.43 -21.83
N HIS A 297 15.09 -1.64 -21.29
CA HIS A 297 16.12 -2.50 -20.74
C HIS A 297 16.86 -1.96 -19.51
N GLU A 298 16.25 -1.04 -18.80
CA GLU A 298 16.73 -0.53 -17.51
C GLU A 298 15.64 -0.68 -16.44
N ILE A 299 16.05 -0.90 -15.19
CA ILE A 299 15.15 -0.86 -14.01
C ILE A 299 15.80 0.02 -12.96
N LEU A 300 15.02 0.96 -12.42
CA LEU A 300 15.43 1.76 -11.26
C LEU A 300 15.20 0.96 -9.98
N PHE A 301 16.23 0.81 -9.18
CA PHE A 301 16.17 0.24 -7.84
C PHE A 301 16.35 1.32 -6.80
N CYS A 302 15.44 1.38 -5.80
CA CYS A 302 15.58 2.26 -4.63
C CYS A 302 15.45 1.43 -3.34
N ASP A 303 16.30 1.74 -2.37
CA ASP A 303 16.28 1.11 -1.06
C ASP A 303 16.03 2.17 0.03
N LEU A 304 14.80 2.23 0.51
CA LEU A 304 14.38 3.19 1.54
C LEU A 304 14.34 2.58 2.94
N ARG A 305 14.89 1.38 3.14
CA ARG A 305 14.81 0.68 4.44
C ARG A 305 15.44 1.46 5.60
N ARG A 306 16.38 2.36 5.30
CA ARG A 306 17.03 3.23 6.29
C ARG A 306 16.29 4.57 6.51
N TRP A 307 15.16 4.80 5.86
CA TRP A 307 14.33 6.01 6.02
C TRP A 307 13.25 5.80 7.08
N ASP A 308 13.62 5.23 8.21
CA ASP A 308 12.75 4.86 9.33
C ASP A 308 12.87 5.80 10.53
N ASP A 309 13.43 6.99 10.33
CA ASP A 309 13.68 8.02 11.35
C ASP A 309 12.42 8.74 11.84
N HIS A 310 11.35 8.75 11.05
CA HIS A 310 10.09 9.36 11.44
C HIS A 310 9.07 8.33 11.95
N ILE A 311 8.81 8.39 13.27
CA ILE A 311 7.99 7.40 13.97
C ILE A 311 6.76 8.08 14.58
N GLU A 312 5.56 7.58 14.22
CA GLU A 312 4.30 7.94 14.86
C GLU A 312 3.90 6.90 15.90
N GLN A 313 3.29 7.37 16.99
CA GLN A 313 2.69 6.49 18.01
C GLN A 313 1.17 6.41 17.78
N TYR A 314 0.62 5.21 17.92
CA TYR A 314 -0.81 4.97 17.89
C TYR A 314 -1.26 4.05 19.03
N VAL A 315 -2.51 4.17 19.43
CA VAL A 315 -3.07 3.39 20.55
C VAL A 315 -3.80 2.18 20.00
N VAL A 316 -3.50 1.01 20.54
CA VAL A 316 -4.23 -0.24 20.30
C VAL A 316 -5.13 -0.56 21.49
N GLU A 317 -5.88 -1.68 21.41
CA GLU A 317 -6.73 -2.14 22.50
C GLU A 317 -6.05 -2.13 23.87
N LYS A 318 -6.83 -1.82 24.91
CA LYS A 318 -6.37 -1.69 26.31
C LYS A 318 -5.32 -0.58 26.54
N GLY A 319 -5.29 0.44 25.65
CA GLY A 319 -4.41 1.60 25.84
C GLY A 319 -2.92 1.35 25.59
N LYS A 320 -2.54 0.19 25.03
CA LYS A 320 -1.15 -0.06 24.64
C LYS A 320 -0.77 0.83 23.47
N LYS A 321 0.39 1.48 23.57
CA LYS A 321 0.97 2.28 22.49
C LYS A 321 1.83 1.39 21.61
N LYS A 322 1.63 1.48 20.31
CA LYS A 322 2.51 0.93 19.27
C LYS A 322 3.14 2.06 18.47
N LYS A 323 4.21 1.75 17.76
CA LYS A 323 4.92 2.68 16.87
C LYS A 323 4.75 2.21 15.44
N LYS A 324 4.75 3.15 14.50
CA LYS A 324 4.83 2.89 13.06
C LYS A 324 5.76 3.90 12.40
N THR A 325 6.45 3.48 11.37
CA THR A 325 7.23 4.35 10.49
C THR A 325 6.29 5.05 9.50
N VAL A 326 6.52 6.33 9.26
CA VAL A 326 5.75 7.13 8.31
C VAL A 326 6.72 7.88 7.40
N LEU A 327 6.51 7.82 6.10
CA LEU A 327 7.26 8.69 5.17
C LEU A 327 6.75 10.12 5.28
N THR A 328 7.68 11.04 5.51
CA THR A 328 7.39 12.47 5.51
C THR A 328 7.14 13.00 4.10
N ASP A 329 6.47 14.15 3.99
CA ASP A 329 6.26 14.80 2.70
C ASP A 329 7.59 15.12 1.98
N LYS A 330 8.64 15.44 2.74
CA LYS A 330 9.98 15.65 2.18
C LYS A 330 10.56 14.36 1.60
N GLN A 331 10.50 13.25 2.35
CA GLN A 331 10.98 11.95 1.87
C GLN A 331 10.21 11.50 0.60
N ILE A 332 8.90 11.70 0.56
CA ILE A 332 8.08 11.44 -0.65
C ILE A 332 8.55 12.31 -1.82
N ALA A 333 8.78 13.59 -1.60
CA ALA A 333 9.29 14.51 -2.64
C ALA A 333 10.70 14.12 -3.11
N ASP A 334 11.57 13.66 -2.21
CA ASP A 334 12.92 13.21 -2.55
C ASP A 334 12.87 11.94 -3.44
N VAL A 335 12.02 10.95 -3.10
CA VAL A 335 11.82 9.75 -3.96
C VAL A 335 11.23 10.13 -5.31
N LYS A 336 10.24 11.03 -5.32
CA LYS A 336 9.66 11.57 -6.56
C LYS A 336 10.73 12.21 -7.44
N ALA A 337 11.59 13.04 -6.85
CA ALA A 337 12.68 13.70 -7.58
C ALA A 337 13.66 12.69 -8.18
N ILE A 338 14.06 11.64 -7.44
CA ILE A 338 14.91 10.56 -7.95
C ILE A 338 14.25 9.88 -9.15
N TYR A 339 13.00 9.49 -9.00
CA TYR A 339 12.27 8.74 -10.04
C TYR A 339 12.09 9.57 -11.31
N HIS A 340 11.65 10.83 -11.20
CA HIS A 340 11.42 11.68 -12.36
C HIS A 340 12.72 12.16 -13.01
N SER A 341 13.78 12.45 -12.23
CA SER A 341 15.09 12.75 -12.81
C SER A 341 15.64 11.56 -13.60
N TRP A 342 15.44 10.33 -13.11
CA TRP A 342 15.79 9.12 -13.85
C TRP A 342 14.96 8.97 -15.13
N GLN A 343 13.67 9.24 -15.08
CA GLN A 343 12.78 9.17 -16.25
C GLN A 343 13.13 10.20 -17.32
N THR A 344 13.51 11.42 -16.95
CA THR A 344 13.89 12.50 -17.88
C THR A 344 15.36 12.41 -18.30
N GLY A 345 16.22 11.83 -17.46
CA GLY A 345 17.67 11.82 -17.61
C GLY A 345 18.33 13.12 -17.13
N GLU A 346 17.55 14.06 -16.60
CA GLU A 346 18.06 15.35 -16.13
C GLU A 346 18.46 15.26 -14.66
N GLY A 347 19.78 15.33 -14.38
CA GLY A 347 20.31 15.38 -13.01
C GLY A 347 20.22 14.08 -12.23
N TYR A 348 19.91 12.93 -12.88
CA TYR A 348 19.95 11.64 -12.23
C TYR A 348 21.39 11.14 -12.10
N GLU A 349 21.73 10.68 -10.91
CA GLU A 349 22.95 9.94 -10.60
C GLU A 349 22.60 8.77 -9.68
N ASP A 350 23.33 7.65 -9.82
CA ASP A 350 23.26 6.54 -8.87
C ASP A 350 23.78 7.03 -7.51
N VAL A 351 23.07 6.71 -6.44
CA VAL A 351 23.43 7.12 -5.08
C VAL A 351 23.63 5.89 -4.22
N ALA A 352 24.85 5.73 -3.67
CA ALA A 352 25.15 4.63 -2.79
C ALA A 352 24.15 4.56 -1.62
N GLU A 353 23.77 3.34 -1.21
CA GLU A 353 22.80 3.03 -0.17
C GLU A 353 21.35 3.53 -0.44
N LEU A 354 21.08 4.13 -1.60
CA LEU A 354 19.78 4.70 -1.89
C LEU A 354 19.20 4.24 -3.24
N CYS A 355 19.88 4.49 -4.36
CA CYS A 355 19.30 4.16 -5.66
C CYS A 355 20.35 3.83 -6.72
N LYS A 356 19.93 2.99 -7.68
CA LYS A 356 20.72 2.62 -8.85
C LYS A 356 19.84 2.29 -10.04
N SER A 357 20.21 2.79 -11.23
CA SER A 357 19.70 2.31 -12.50
C SER A 357 20.50 1.09 -12.95
N ALA A 358 19.86 -0.07 -13.02
CA ALA A 358 20.52 -1.29 -13.48
C ALA A 358 20.05 -1.67 -14.89
N SER A 359 21.03 -2.01 -15.74
CA SER A 359 20.78 -2.51 -17.10
C SER A 359 20.27 -3.96 -17.08
N LEU A 360 19.60 -4.37 -18.15
CA LEU A 360 19.14 -5.76 -18.35
C LEU A 360 20.30 -6.77 -18.22
N GLU A 361 21.50 -6.42 -18.65
CA GLU A 361 22.68 -7.29 -18.53
C GLU A 361 23.09 -7.49 -17.08
N GLU A 362 23.07 -6.45 -16.25
CA GLU A 362 23.33 -6.55 -14.81
C GLU A 362 22.27 -7.43 -14.13
N ILE A 363 20.99 -7.25 -14.52
CA ILE A 363 19.89 -8.02 -13.97
C ILE A 363 19.99 -9.51 -14.34
N ARG A 364 20.36 -9.82 -15.58
CA ARG A 364 20.65 -11.21 -16.02
C ARG A 364 21.78 -11.83 -15.22
N LYS A 365 22.88 -11.09 -14.99
CA LYS A 365 24.03 -11.54 -14.17
C LYS A 365 23.64 -11.80 -12.72
N ALA A 366 22.68 -11.05 -12.19
CA ALA A 366 22.11 -11.26 -10.86
C ALA A 366 21.00 -12.32 -10.81
N ASN A 367 20.91 -13.19 -11.83
CA ASN A 367 19.89 -14.24 -11.96
C ASN A 367 18.45 -13.70 -11.84
N TYR A 368 18.17 -12.58 -12.51
CA TYR A 368 16.86 -11.90 -12.49
C TYR A 368 16.32 -11.57 -11.09
N SER A 369 17.19 -11.45 -10.11
CA SER A 369 16.81 -10.94 -8.79
C SER A 369 16.33 -9.51 -8.92
N LEU A 370 15.26 -9.15 -8.21
CA LEU A 370 14.76 -7.76 -8.12
C LEU A 370 15.06 -7.13 -6.76
N ALA A 371 15.90 -7.76 -5.93
CA ALA A 371 16.30 -7.20 -4.65
C ALA A 371 17.28 -6.03 -4.86
N PRO A 372 16.97 -4.79 -4.40
CA PRO A 372 17.85 -3.64 -4.56
C PRO A 372 19.27 -3.86 -4.01
N SER A 373 19.41 -4.65 -2.96
CA SER A 373 20.71 -5.00 -2.36
C SER A 373 21.68 -5.73 -3.30
N LYS A 374 21.24 -6.16 -4.49
CA LYS A 374 22.10 -6.74 -5.53
C LYS A 374 22.68 -5.68 -6.47
N TYR A 375 22.17 -4.46 -6.44
CA TYR A 375 22.48 -3.39 -7.39
C TYR A 375 22.96 -2.13 -6.69
N VAL A 376 22.23 -1.68 -5.66
CA VAL A 376 22.59 -0.48 -4.90
C VAL A 376 23.87 -0.73 -4.13
N GLU A 377 24.85 0.13 -4.30
CA GLU A 377 26.16 0.04 -3.65
C GLU A 377 25.98 0.16 -2.12
N PHE A 378 26.61 -0.73 -1.39
CA PHE A 378 26.66 -0.69 0.06
C PHE A 378 27.98 -0.02 0.50
N ILE A 379 27.88 0.94 1.42
CA ILE A 379 29.05 1.55 2.05
C ILE A 379 29.29 0.82 3.39
N ASP A 380 30.50 0.31 3.55
CA ASP A 380 30.92 -0.30 4.82
C ASP A 380 31.30 0.82 5.80
N HIS A 381 30.30 1.22 6.60
CA HIS A 381 30.50 2.25 7.63
C HIS A 381 31.35 1.77 8.80
N ASP A 382 31.56 0.45 8.95
CA ASP A 382 32.41 -0.09 10.02
C ASP A 382 33.89 0.27 9.82
N LEU A 383 34.29 0.57 8.58
CA LEU A 383 35.66 1.02 8.27
C LEU A 383 35.98 2.43 8.80
N GLU A 384 34.97 3.25 9.09
CA GLU A 384 35.14 4.62 9.60
C GLU A 384 34.91 4.72 11.11
N ILE A 385 34.51 3.62 11.76
CA ILE A 385 34.23 3.61 13.19
C ILE A 385 35.53 3.51 13.97
N ASP A 386 35.79 4.50 14.80
CA ASP A 386 36.78 4.40 15.88
C ASP A 386 36.27 3.39 16.90
N TYR A 387 36.78 2.13 16.78
CA TYR A 387 36.34 0.99 17.58
C TYR A 387 36.42 1.28 19.08
N GLU A 388 37.50 1.94 19.54
CA GLU A 388 37.68 2.24 20.98
C GLU A 388 36.61 3.23 21.47
N LYS A 389 36.31 4.25 20.69
CA LYS A 389 35.32 5.26 21.02
C LYS A 389 33.89 4.69 20.99
N GLU A 390 33.60 3.86 20.01
CA GLU A 390 32.28 3.23 19.88
C GLU A 390 32.04 2.19 20.98
N MET A 391 33.06 1.39 21.33
CA MET A 391 33.00 0.47 22.47
C MET A 391 32.80 1.18 23.78
N ALA A 392 33.46 2.32 23.98
CA ALA A 392 33.25 3.15 25.18
C ALA A 392 31.80 3.69 25.27
N ARG A 393 31.21 4.10 24.13
CA ARG A 393 29.81 4.52 24.03
C ARG A 393 28.86 3.37 24.39
N ILE A 394 29.05 2.21 23.76
CA ILE A 394 28.23 1.02 24.01
C ILE A 394 28.32 0.57 25.47
N GLN A 395 29.51 0.60 26.06
CA GLN A 395 29.69 0.28 27.49
C GLN A 395 28.94 1.25 28.42
N ALA A 396 28.93 2.53 28.07
CA ALA A 396 28.21 3.55 28.85
C ALA A 396 26.69 3.33 28.78
N GLU A 397 26.14 3.12 27.56
CA GLU A 397 24.72 2.84 27.35
C GLU A 397 24.29 1.52 28.03
N MET A 398 25.11 0.47 27.91
CA MET A 398 24.83 -0.81 28.56
C MET A 398 24.79 -0.68 30.09
N LYS A 399 25.70 0.12 30.65
CA LYS A 399 25.72 0.42 32.11
C LYS A 399 24.46 1.15 32.57
N GLU A 400 23.96 2.09 31.74
CA GLU A 400 22.71 2.80 32.00
C GLU A 400 21.51 1.86 31.99
N VAL A 401 21.40 1.04 30.95
CA VAL A 401 20.32 0.04 30.79
C VAL A 401 20.33 -0.95 31.97
N LEU A 402 21.47 -1.49 32.34
CA LEU A 402 21.61 -2.40 33.49
C LEU A 402 21.24 -1.73 34.81
N THR A 403 21.47 -0.43 34.93
CA THR A 403 21.07 0.35 36.12
C THR A 403 19.55 0.51 36.17
N LEU A 404 18.93 0.81 35.04
CA LEU A 404 17.47 0.89 34.89
C LEU A 404 16.79 -0.46 35.15
N GLU A 405 17.38 -1.54 34.65
CA GLU A 405 16.89 -2.90 34.88
C GLU A 405 16.86 -3.25 36.36
N LYS A 406 17.97 -3.01 37.07
CA LYS A 406 18.05 -3.22 38.53
C LYS A 406 17.02 -2.38 39.30
N ALA A 407 16.87 -1.11 38.93
CA ALA A 407 15.88 -0.22 39.57
C ALA A 407 14.44 -0.73 39.32
N SER A 408 14.15 -1.21 38.08
CA SER A 408 12.86 -1.79 37.75
C SER A 408 12.59 -3.09 38.51
N GLN A 409 13.61 -3.92 38.67
CA GLN A 409 13.52 -5.16 39.46
C GLN A 409 13.21 -4.87 40.93
N VAL A 410 13.93 -3.93 41.54
CA VAL A 410 13.65 -3.51 42.95
C VAL A 410 12.23 -2.97 43.09
N SER A 411 11.78 -2.11 42.16
CA SER A 411 10.40 -1.58 42.18
C SER A 411 9.35 -2.68 42.04
N LEU A 412 9.62 -3.71 41.24
CA LEU A 412 8.75 -4.88 41.09
C LEU A 412 8.67 -5.69 42.39
N GLU A 413 9.83 -5.96 43.02
CA GLU A 413 9.92 -6.66 44.32
C GLU A 413 9.15 -5.91 45.41
N GLU A 414 9.33 -4.59 45.50
CA GLU A 414 8.59 -3.75 46.44
C GLU A 414 7.08 -3.76 46.20
N ALA A 415 6.66 -3.73 44.95
CA ALA A 415 5.24 -3.80 44.56
C ALA A 415 4.62 -5.13 45.00
N PHE A 416 5.31 -6.26 44.79
CA PHE A 416 4.84 -7.58 45.20
C PHE A 416 4.79 -7.73 46.72
N LYS A 417 5.82 -7.22 47.46
CA LYS A 417 5.80 -7.17 48.93
C LYS A 417 4.63 -6.34 49.43
N GLY A 418 4.30 -5.23 48.77
CA GLY A 418 3.17 -4.37 49.11
C GLY A 418 1.79 -5.05 49.04
N ILE A 419 1.66 -6.11 48.22
CA ILE A 419 0.43 -6.92 48.11
C ILE A 419 0.53 -8.28 48.80
N GLY A 420 1.59 -8.50 49.62
CA GLY A 420 1.75 -9.67 50.47
C GLY A 420 2.35 -10.92 49.80
N TYR A 421 3.06 -10.74 48.68
CA TYR A 421 3.81 -11.80 48.01
C TYR A 421 5.32 -11.51 48.06
N ASP A 422 6.14 -12.49 48.41
CA ASP A 422 7.60 -12.45 48.29
C ASP A 422 7.98 -13.13 46.96
N ILE A 423 8.88 -12.48 46.21
CA ILE A 423 9.50 -13.06 45.01
C ILE A 423 10.95 -13.30 45.39
N ASP A 424 11.29 -14.57 45.69
CA ASP A 424 12.68 -15.02 45.85
C ASP A 424 13.30 -15.38 44.48
#